data_45744465f4798969e679f78b87d777e0
#
_entry.id   45744465f4798969e679f78b87d777e0
#
_cell.length_a   1.000
_cell.length_b   1.000
_cell.length_c   1.000
_cell.angle_alpha   90.00
_cell.angle_beta   90.00
_cell.angle_gamma   90.00
#
_symmetry.space_group_name_H-M   'P 1'
#
loop_
_entity.id
_entity.type
_entity.pdbx_description
1 polymer ?
#
loop_
_entity_poly.entity_id
_entity_poly.type
_entity_poly.pdbx_seq_one_letter_code
_entity_poly.pdbx_strand_id
1 'polypeptide(L)' 'GFWLRHCIMANRTGIIQQVSFAKEIQDKVIEKFLWYKPGENVLDLLHYKAGIVFLKFQSEKEMAFYTEKISEYIKIEFE' A
#
# COMPACT_ATOMS: atom_id res chain seq x y z
N GLY A 1 18.63 2.50 10.02
CA GLY A 1 17.71 1.60 9.37
C GLY A 1 17.26 2.08 8.00
N PHE A 2 16.63 1.19 7.27
CA PHE A 2 16.17 1.47 5.92
C PHE A 2 14.65 1.62 5.94
N TRP A 3 14.18 2.84 5.78
CA TRP A 3 12.78 3.20 5.92
C TRP A 3 12.18 3.57 4.58
N LEU A 4 10.93 3.19 4.38
CA LEU A 4 10.18 3.54 3.18
C LEU A 4 8.83 4.11 3.58
N ARG A 5 8.48 5.24 3.00
CA ARG A 5 7.14 5.81 3.09
C ARG A 5 6.45 5.53 1.77
N HIS A 6 5.40 4.72 1.81
CA HIS A 6 4.67 4.32 0.62
C HIS A 6 3.25 4.88 0.64
N CYS A 7 2.90 5.60 -0.41
CA CYS A 7 1.53 6.09 -0.61
C CYS A 7 0.75 5.02 -1.36
N ILE A 8 -0.38 4.59 -0.78
CA ILE A 8 -1.21 3.54 -1.39
C ILE A 8 -2.15 4.20 -2.37
N MET A 9 -1.86 4.05 -3.66
CA MET A 9 -2.61 4.67 -4.74
C MET A 9 -3.45 3.63 -5.47
N ALA A 10 -4.61 4.06 -5.98
CA ALA A 10 -5.45 3.20 -6.79
C ALA A 10 -4.84 3.03 -8.17
N ASN A 11 -4.94 1.82 -8.73
CA ASN A 11 -4.48 1.52 -10.09
C ASN A 11 -5.66 1.29 -11.05
N ARG A 12 -6.89 1.48 -10.59
CA ARG A 12 -8.09 1.39 -11.41
C ARG A 12 -9.23 2.12 -10.72
N THR A 13 -10.26 2.43 -11.48
CA THR A 13 -11.51 2.94 -10.91
C THR A 13 -12.37 1.78 -10.42
N GLY A 14 -13.30 2.06 -9.54
CA GLY A 14 -14.19 1.05 -9.01
C GLY A 14 -14.54 1.31 -7.56
N ILE A 15 -15.24 0.35 -6.96
CA ILE A 15 -15.67 0.44 -5.57
C ILE A 15 -14.69 -0.31 -4.70
N ILE A 16 -14.13 0.36 -3.70
CA ILE A 16 -13.13 -0.22 -2.81
C ILE A 16 -13.78 -1.21 -1.86
N GLN A 17 -13.21 -2.39 -1.78
CA GLN A 17 -13.54 -3.37 -0.78
C GLN A 17 -12.62 -3.26 0.42
N GLN A 18 -11.31 -3.31 0.20
CA GLN A 18 -10.31 -3.19 1.26
C GLN A 18 -8.91 -2.95 0.68
N VAL A 19 -7.98 -2.59 1.57
CA VAL A 19 -6.56 -2.60 1.27
C VAL A 19 -5.98 -3.85 1.94
N SER A 20 -5.29 -4.67 1.18
CA SER A 20 -4.68 -5.89 1.71
C SER A 20 -3.16 -5.82 1.70
N PHE A 21 -2.57 -6.43 2.71
CA PHE A 21 -1.12 -6.52 2.86
C PHE A 21 -0.73 -7.99 2.80
N ALA A 22 0.17 -8.33 1.88
CA ALA A 22 0.67 -9.68 1.79
C ALA A 22 1.37 -10.08 3.09
N LYS A 23 1.31 -11.35 3.44
CA LYS A 23 1.88 -11.86 4.67
C LYS A 23 3.37 -11.51 4.79
N GLU A 24 4.08 -11.57 3.67
CA GLU A 24 5.52 -11.34 3.63
C GLU A 24 5.91 -9.92 4.01
N ILE A 25 5.00 -8.95 3.83
CA ILE A 25 5.33 -7.56 4.12
C ILE A 25 4.76 -7.08 5.45
N GLN A 26 3.86 -7.84 6.06
CA GLN A 26 3.20 -7.41 7.29
C GLN A 26 4.17 -7.14 8.42
N ASP A 27 5.20 -7.95 8.57
CA ASP A 27 6.18 -7.79 9.64
C ASP A 27 7.15 -6.62 9.41
N LYS A 28 7.11 -6.03 8.23
CA LYS A 28 7.92 -4.86 7.91
C LYS A 28 7.17 -3.55 8.09
N VAL A 29 5.85 -3.63 8.25
CA VAL A 29 5.01 -2.46 8.47
C VAL A 29 5.17 -2.00 9.91
N ILE A 30 5.61 -0.75 10.09
CA ILE A 30 5.79 -0.16 11.41
C ILE A 30 4.54 0.61 11.78
N GLU A 31 3.99 1.36 10.83
CA GLU A 31 2.85 2.21 11.08
C GLU A 31 2.10 2.41 9.78
N LYS A 32 0.78 2.52 9.87
CA LYS A 32 -0.05 2.76 8.69
C LYS A 32 -1.19 3.72 9.04
N PHE A 33 -1.48 4.57 8.07
CA PHE A 33 -2.59 5.53 8.17
C PHE A 33 -3.50 5.28 6.98
N LEU A 34 -4.63 4.63 7.23
CA LEU A 34 -5.58 4.27 6.18
C LEU A 34 -6.84 5.13 6.37
N TRP A 35 -7.21 5.88 5.34
CA TRP A 35 -8.38 6.75 5.40
C TRP A 35 -9.43 6.44 4.34
N TYR A 36 -9.24 5.36 3.58
CA TYR A 36 -10.27 4.89 2.67
C TYR A 36 -11.46 4.35 3.47
N LYS A 37 -12.62 4.32 2.82
CA LYS A 37 -13.82 3.71 3.40
C LYS A 37 -14.30 2.61 2.49
N PRO A 38 -14.60 1.40 3.02
CA PRO A 38 -15.18 0.33 2.21
C PRO A 38 -16.47 0.82 1.55
N GLY A 39 -16.63 0.50 0.27
CA GLY A 39 -17.78 0.98 -0.50
C GLY A 39 -17.53 2.31 -1.21
N GLU A 40 -16.41 2.95 -0.96
CA GLU A 40 -16.05 4.20 -1.61
C GLU A 40 -15.78 3.99 -3.10
N ASN A 41 -16.30 4.88 -3.95
CA ASN A 41 -16.13 4.77 -5.39
C ASN A 41 -14.94 5.61 -5.84
N VAL A 42 -13.94 4.94 -6.40
CA VAL A 42 -12.75 5.62 -6.93
C VAL A 42 -13.05 6.08 -8.35
N LEU A 43 -13.09 7.39 -8.57
CA LEU A 43 -13.40 7.99 -9.86
C LEU A 43 -12.17 8.60 -10.52
N ASP A 44 -11.15 8.95 -9.74
CA ASP A 44 -9.96 9.64 -10.23
C ASP A 44 -8.70 8.93 -9.74
N LEU A 45 -8.00 8.28 -10.68
CA LEU A 45 -6.79 7.53 -10.36
C LEU A 45 -5.61 8.42 -9.95
N LEU A 46 -5.57 9.64 -10.47
CA LEU A 46 -4.41 10.52 -10.28
C LEU A 46 -4.37 11.13 -8.88
N HIS A 47 -5.51 11.27 -8.25
CA HIS A 47 -5.62 11.99 -6.97
C HIS A 47 -6.07 11.13 -5.80
N TYR A 48 -6.42 9.88 -6.06
CA TYR A 48 -6.94 9.02 -4.99
C TYR A 48 -5.80 8.36 -4.23
N LYS A 49 -5.81 8.55 -2.91
CA LYS A 49 -4.90 7.86 -1.99
C LYS A 49 -5.74 7.13 -0.95
N ALA A 50 -5.49 5.83 -0.80
CA ALA A 50 -6.16 5.04 0.23
C ALA A 50 -5.47 5.21 1.59
N GLY A 51 -4.21 5.55 1.59
CA GLY A 51 -3.47 5.74 2.82
C GLY A 51 -1.98 5.84 2.59
N ILE A 52 -1.26 5.88 3.71
CA ILE A 52 0.21 5.92 3.74
C ILE A 52 0.66 4.82 4.69
N VAL A 53 1.71 4.10 4.31
CA VAL A 53 2.31 3.07 5.15
C VAL A 53 3.80 3.34 5.31
N PHE A 54 4.30 3.12 6.51
CA PHE A 54 5.73 3.22 6.81
C PHE A 54 6.29 1.84 7.04
N LEU A 55 7.37 1.53 6.33
CA LEU A 55 7.99 0.22 6.37
C LEU A 55 9.44 0.35 6.77
N LYS A 56 9.95 -0.65 7.48
CA LYS A 56 11.35 -0.71 7.86
C LYS A 56 11.95 -2.02 7.37
N PHE A 57 13.11 -1.92 6.74
CA PHE A 57 13.83 -3.07 6.23
C PHE A 57 15.18 -3.22 6.93
N GLN A 58 15.72 -4.42 6.90
CA GLN A 58 16.97 -4.72 7.58
C GLN A 58 18.19 -4.39 6.73
N SER A 59 18.01 -4.31 5.42
CA SER A 59 19.11 -4.02 4.50
C SER A 59 18.61 -3.22 3.31
N GLU A 60 19.54 -2.54 2.66
CA GLU A 60 19.23 -1.81 1.43
C GLU A 60 18.74 -2.75 0.33
N LYS A 61 19.33 -3.93 0.27
CA LYS A 61 18.97 -4.94 -0.72
C LYS A 61 17.53 -5.42 -0.52
N GLU A 62 17.16 -5.65 0.73
CA GLU A 62 15.79 -6.05 1.07
C GLU A 62 14.80 -4.94 0.70
N MET A 63 15.14 -3.70 1.04
CA MET A 63 14.30 -2.55 0.71
C MET A 63 14.10 -2.42 -0.80
N ALA A 64 15.16 -2.56 -1.57
CA ALA A 64 15.09 -2.47 -3.03
C ALA A 64 14.20 -3.59 -3.60
N PHE A 65 14.32 -4.80 -3.08
CA PHE A 65 13.52 -5.93 -3.51
C PHE A 65 12.03 -5.67 -3.35
N TYR A 66 11.61 -5.24 -2.15
CA TYR A 66 10.20 -5.00 -1.89
C TYR A 66 9.68 -3.73 -2.54
N THR A 67 10.51 -2.69 -2.63
CA THR A 67 10.10 -1.43 -3.25
C THR A 67 9.77 -1.62 -4.73
N GLU A 68 10.56 -2.43 -5.43
CA GLU A 68 10.34 -2.71 -6.84
C GLU A 68 9.00 -3.40 -7.07
N LYS A 69 8.56 -4.22 -6.12
CA LYS A 69 7.34 -5.01 -6.24
C LYS A 69 6.26 -4.63 -5.23
N ILE A 70 6.32 -3.39 -4.73
CA ILE A 70 5.45 -3.00 -3.62
C ILE A 70 3.97 -3.16 -3.94
N SER A 71 3.56 -2.93 -5.19
CA SER A 71 2.17 -3.07 -5.59
C SER A 71 1.68 -4.51 -5.61
N GLU A 72 2.58 -5.48 -5.54
CA GLU A 72 2.22 -6.89 -5.42
C GLU A 72 1.97 -7.28 -3.97
N TYR A 73 2.54 -6.54 -3.03
CA TYR A 73 2.45 -6.82 -1.61
C TYR A 73 1.40 -5.99 -0.89
N ILE A 74 1.12 -4.79 -1.40
CA ILE A 74 0.12 -3.89 -0.82
C ILE A 74 -0.85 -3.54 -1.94
N LYS A 75 -2.10 -4.02 -1.82
CA LYS A 75 -3.09 -3.90 -2.89
C LYS A 75 -4.39 -3.31 -2.40
N ILE A 76 -5.01 -2.51 -3.26
CA ILE A 76 -6.41 -2.11 -3.08
C ILE A 76 -7.26 -3.15 -3.78
N GLU A 77 -8.15 -3.78 -3.04
CA GLU A 77 -9.10 -4.75 -3.59
C GLU A 77 -10.42 -4.06 -3.88
N PHE A 78 -10.95 -4.28 -5.08
CA PHE A 78 -12.20 -3.67 -5.55
C PHE A 78 -13.31 -4.72 -5.58
N GLU A 79 -14.53 -4.25 -5.44
CA GLU A 79 -15.71 -5.13 -5.58
C GLU A 79 -15.93 -5.51 -7.04
#